data_4dd5cfd49fd7714bd3503b6290204b4a
#
_entry.id   4dd5cfd49fd7714bd3503b6290204b4a
#
_cell.length_a   1.000
_cell.length_b   1.000
_cell.length_c   1.000
_cell.angle_alpha   90.00
_cell.angle_beta   90.00
_cell.angle_gamma   90.00
#
_symmetry.space_group_name_H-M   'P 1'
#
loop_
_entity.id
_entity.type
_entity.pdbx_description
1 polymer ?
#
loop_
_entity_poly.entity_id
_entity_poly.type
_entity_poly.pdbx_seq_one_letter_code
_entity_poly.pdbx_strand_id
1 'polypeptide(L)'
;MSVDSWDPTPRPASYSDRLELELEGGIEEETSGGARRPGVIAGGVLLAVAVVLTALNLRPAITSVGPLLAEMRGSLGASAIWASVLTTLPGLCFAGAGLAAPLLSRRFGIGSAIGFALAVLTAGLVLRVVDGQLVVLGGTLVATAGIALINVLIPVVIKDSFPARVGMMTGVYTAALQGGGAAGSAGSPPLETAFGGWRLSLGSWAVLAAAALVVWLIASRGTGRAPKPAANAAGGRSLMRNPLAWIVTIFFGLQSFIAYVVMGWLPQVFIDSGVSKGDAGLLLGLISVIAVPISLVIPPVAARQGSQSWWIFSMGVCGVAGMLGLLVAPAFSPLLWSVLIGIGMSVFSLALTVIALRARTGAETARLSGMAQGFGYLLAAVGPFVFGLLHDATGSWSVSLIVLIAVTCAQMAVGFLAGRPRFV
;
A
#
# COMPACT_ATOMS: atom_id res chain seq x y z
N MET A 1 64.92 40.20 43.87
CA MET A 1 63.92 39.46 44.63
C MET A 1 62.65 39.58 43.87
N SER A 2 62.37 38.62 43.03
CA SER A 2 61.15 38.52 42.20
C SER A 2 60.32 37.38 42.75
N VAL A 3 59.02 37.65 42.93
CA VAL A 3 58.05 36.68 43.37
C VAL A 3 57.35 36.18 42.12
N ASP A 4 57.42 34.87 41.91
CA ASP A 4 56.77 34.16 40.82
C ASP A 4 55.25 34.21 40.93
N SER A 5 54.55 34.68 39.91
CA SER A 5 53.12 34.56 39.72
C SER A 5 52.81 33.19 39.09
N TRP A 6 52.21 32.30 39.86
CA TRP A 6 51.73 31.02 39.41
C TRP A 6 50.37 31.20 38.73
N ASP A 7 50.24 30.87 37.46
CA ASP A 7 48.99 30.90 36.70
C ASP A 7 48.46 29.45 36.54
N PRO A 8 47.34 29.09 37.17
CA PRO A 8 46.79 27.75 37.01
C PRO A 8 45.96 27.64 35.74
N THR A 9 46.51 27.07 34.70
CA THR A 9 45.73 26.66 33.52
C THR A 9 44.60 25.69 33.98
N PRO A 10 43.33 25.91 33.57
CA PRO A 10 42.24 25.01 33.94
C PRO A 10 42.46 23.62 33.32
N ARG A 11 42.35 22.58 34.14
CA ARG A 11 42.40 21.19 33.68
C ARG A 11 41.22 20.93 32.73
N PRO A 12 41.40 20.18 31.66
CA PRO A 12 40.30 19.78 30.78
C PRO A 12 39.31 18.92 31.62
N ALA A 13 38.01 19.25 31.57
CA ALA A 13 36.95 18.55 32.25
C ALA A 13 36.98 17.04 31.93
N SER A 14 36.84 16.23 32.97
CA SER A 14 36.86 14.77 32.85
C SER A 14 35.65 14.29 32.04
N TYR A 15 35.71 13.06 31.54
CA TYR A 15 34.59 12.45 30.78
C TYR A 15 33.32 12.37 31.65
N SER A 16 33.45 12.17 32.98
CA SER A 16 32.34 12.19 33.92
C SER A 16 31.68 13.56 34.05
N ASP A 17 32.49 14.64 34.09
CA ASP A 17 31.97 16.01 34.21
C ASP A 17 31.19 16.44 32.95
N ARG A 18 31.57 15.92 31.76
CA ARG A 18 30.83 16.14 30.55
C ARG A 18 29.51 15.37 30.49
N LEU A 19 29.47 14.15 31.05
CA LEU A 19 28.26 13.34 31.13
C LEU A 19 27.24 13.94 32.09
N GLU A 20 27.70 14.52 33.20
CA GLU A 20 26.80 15.21 34.13
C GLU A 20 26.22 16.49 33.53
N LEU A 21 27.03 17.28 32.81
CA LEU A 21 26.55 18.47 32.09
C LEU A 21 25.56 18.13 30.94
N GLU A 22 25.75 17.01 30.23
CA GLU A 22 24.79 16.53 29.24
C GLU A 22 23.50 15.99 29.87
N LEU A 23 23.56 15.38 31.05
CA LEU A 23 22.40 14.91 31.77
C LEU A 23 21.62 16.08 32.42
N GLU A 24 22.27 17.08 32.98
CA GLU A 24 21.61 18.27 33.53
C GLU A 24 20.97 19.13 32.42
N GLY A 25 21.67 19.35 31.28
CA GLY A 25 21.10 20.03 30.13
C GLY A 25 19.92 19.31 29.48
N GLY A 26 19.93 17.96 29.52
CA GLY A 26 18.80 17.15 29.03
C GLY A 26 17.56 17.21 29.94
N ILE A 27 17.74 17.42 31.24
CA ILE A 27 16.63 17.51 32.21
C ILE A 27 15.99 18.91 32.21
N GLU A 28 16.76 19.98 31.94
CA GLU A 28 16.20 21.32 31.81
C GLU A 28 15.39 21.52 30.48
N GLU A 29 15.71 20.82 29.41
CA GLU A 29 14.91 20.85 28.17
C GLU A 29 13.57 20.09 28.28
N GLU A 30 13.44 19.11 29.18
CA GLU A 30 12.16 18.40 29.37
C GLU A 30 11.15 19.15 30.26
N THR A 31 11.59 20.15 31.03
CA THR A 31 10.70 20.94 31.91
C THR A 31 10.23 22.28 31.35
N SER A 32 10.76 22.72 30.20
CA SER A 32 10.20 23.87 29.51
C SER A 32 8.93 23.47 28.77
N GLY A 33 7.77 23.81 29.34
CA GLY A 33 6.43 23.49 28.88
C GLY A 33 6.26 23.58 27.37
N GLY A 34 6.13 22.42 26.75
CA GLY A 34 5.94 22.30 25.31
C GLY A 34 4.73 23.09 24.88
N ALA A 35 4.95 24.24 24.28
CA ALA A 35 3.94 24.94 23.51
C ALA A 35 3.41 23.93 22.48
N ARG A 36 2.17 23.47 22.65
CA ARG A 36 1.47 22.62 21.69
C ARG A 36 1.62 23.25 20.33
N ARG A 37 2.34 22.60 19.42
CA ARG A 37 2.47 23.06 18.04
C ARG A 37 1.06 23.16 17.47
N PRO A 38 0.59 24.36 17.06
CA PRO A 38 -0.75 24.52 16.51
C PRO A 38 -0.82 23.69 15.24
N GLY A 39 -1.71 22.70 15.22
CA GLY A 39 -1.98 21.87 14.04
C GLY A 39 -1.77 20.34 14.17
N VAL A 40 -1.25 19.85 15.29
CA VAL A 40 -1.16 18.40 15.54
C VAL A 40 -2.47 17.96 16.21
N ILE A 41 -3.21 17.06 15.57
CA ILE A 41 -4.34 16.39 16.21
C ILE A 41 -3.75 15.51 17.29
N ALA A 42 -4.06 15.76 18.57
CA ALA A 42 -3.80 14.78 19.60
C ALA A 42 -4.56 13.50 19.22
N GLY A 43 -3.83 12.39 18.98
CA GLY A 43 -4.41 11.12 18.50
C GLY A 43 -5.39 10.53 19.51
N GLY A 44 -6.62 11.04 19.50
CA GLY A 44 -7.72 10.51 20.29
C GLY A 44 -8.28 9.21 19.71
N VAL A 45 -9.07 8.48 20.50
CA VAL A 45 -9.73 7.22 20.09
C VAL A 45 -10.55 7.43 18.82
N LEU A 46 -11.25 8.55 18.69
CA LEU A 46 -12.08 8.85 17.51
C LEU A 46 -11.23 8.95 16.22
N LEU A 47 -10.05 9.55 16.28
CA LEU A 47 -9.16 9.61 15.12
C LEU A 47 -8.59 8.23 14.77
N ALA A 48 -8.26 7.41 15.78
CA ALA A 48 -7.85 6.02 15.54
C ALA A 48 -8.96 5.21 14.84
N VAL A 49 -10.21 5.34 15.30
CA VAL A 49 -11.37 4.73 14.63
C VAL A 49 -11.54 5.25 13.20
N ALA A 50 -11.40 6.56 12.99
CA ALA A 50 -11.47 7.16 11.66
C ALA A 50 -10.39 6.60 10.71
N VAL A 51 -9.16 6.43 11.20
CA VAL A 51 -8.06 5.81 10.44
C VAL A 51 -8.39 4.36 10.08
N VAL A 52 -8.91 3.57 11.03
CA VAL A 52 -9.29 2.17 10.80
C VAL A 52 -10.42 2.05 9.78
N LEU A 53 -11.49 2.82 9.94
CA LEU A 53 -12.61 2.84 9.00
C LEU A 53 -12.17 3.29 7.60
N THR A 54 -11.30 4.28 7.53
CA THR A 54 -10.72 4.72 6.25
C THR A 54 -9.91 3.58 5.62
N ALA A 55 -9.05 2.90 6.39
CA ALA A 55 -8.22 1.79 5.92
C ALA A 55 -9.06 0.61 5.39
N LEU A 56 -10.15 0.26 6.07
CA LEU A 56 -11.09 -0.78 5.64
C LEU A 56 -11.69 -0.50 4.25
N ASN A 57 -11.75 0.75 3.82
CA ASN A 57 -12.31 1.13 2.51
C ASN A 57 -11.30 1.11 1.36
N LEU A 58 -9.99 0.97 1.64
CA LEU A 58 -8.96 1.15 0.61
C LEU A 58 -8.80 -0.03 -0.35
N ARG A 59 -9.32 -1.19 -0.01
CA ARG A 59 -9.21 -2.39 -0.84
C ARG A 59 -10.52 -2.94 -1.39
N PRO A 60 -11.68 -2.87 -0.70
CA PRO A 60 -12.91 -3.46 -1.20
C PRO A 60 -13.30 -2.99 -2.61
N ALA A 61 -13.09 -1.70 -2.91
CA ALA A 61 -13.37 -1.14 -4.23
C ALA A 61 -12.60 -1.82 -5.38
N ILE A 62 -11.46 -2.44 -5.08
CA ILE A 62 -10.61 -3.14 -6.05
C ILE A 62 -10.90 -4.64 -6.01
N THR A 63 -10.85 -5.25 -4.81
CA THR A 63 -10.93 -6.70 -4.65
C THR A 63 -12.32 -7.27 -4.86
N SER A 64 -13.39 -6.46 -4.73
CA SER A 64 -14.77 -6.86 -5.02
C SER A 64 -15.06 -7.06 -6.51
N VAL A 65 -14.25 -6.45 -7.38
CA VAL A 65 -14.47 -6.51 -8.84
C VAL A 65 -14.13 -7.89 -9.40
N GLY A 66 -13.00 -8.47 -8.99
CA GLY A 66 -12.52 -9.73 -9.55
C GLY A 66 -13.57 -10.86 -9.57
N PRO A 67 -14.21 -11.19 -8.43
CA PRO A 67 -15.22 -12.25 -8.38
C PRO A 67 -16.49 -11.97 -9.18
N LEU A 68 -16.79 -10.69 -9.49
CA LEU A 68 -18.00 -10.25 -10.18
C LEU A 68 -17.74 -9.84 -11.65
N LEU A 69 -16.50 -9.97 -12.10
CA LEU A 69 -16.06 -9.43 -13.40
C LEU A 69 -16.83 -10.03 -14.59
N ALA A 70 -17.15 -11.32 -14.53
CA ALA A 70 -17.90 -12.01 -15.59
C ALA A 70 -19.32 -11.48 -15.70
N GLU A 71 -20.04 -11.30 -14.59
CA GLU A 71 -21.38 -10.74 -14.58
C GLU A 71 -21.42 -9.28 -15.01
N MET A 72 -20.42 -8.49 -14.59
CA MET A 72 -20.28 -7.12 -15.06
C MET A 72 -20.13 -7.06 -16.58
N ARG A 73 -19.24 -7.89 -17.14
CA ARG A 73 -19.05 -7.99 -18.60
C ARG A 73 -20.31 -8.43 -19.31
N GLY A 74 -20.95 -9.50 -18.85
CA GLY A 74 -22.16 -10.04 -19.46
C GLY A 74 -23.31 -9.04 -19.47
N SER A 75 -23.58 -8.40 -18.34
CA SER A 75 -24.68 -7.44 -18.20
C SER A 75 -24.45 -6.13 -18.96
N LEU A 76 -23.21 -5.72 -19.16
CA LEU A 76 -22.86 -4.50 -19.91
C LEU A 76 -22.57 -4.76 -21.38
N GLY A 77 -22.54 -6.01 -21.84
CA GLY A 77 -22.07 -6.37 -23.19
C GLY A 77 -20.61 -5.95 -23.41
N ALA A 78 -19.78 -5.98 -22.37
CA ALA A 78 -18.44 -5.42 -22.41
C ALA A 78 -17.41 -6.45 -22.90
N SER A 79 -16.41 -5.95 -23.63
CA SER A 79 -15.31 -6.78 -24.17
C SER A 79 -14.30 -7.17 -23.08
N ALA A 80 -13.41 -8.13 -23.37
CA ALA A 80 -12.28 -8.46 -22.51
C ALA A 80 -11.31 -7.27 -22.37
N ILE A 81 -11.14 -6.47 -23.40
CA ILE A 81 -10.33 -5.23 -23.35
C ILE A 81 -10.90 -4.27 -22.29
N TRP A 82 -12.22 -4.12 -22.22
CA TRP A 82 -12.87 -3.31 -21.19
C TRP A 82 -12.53 -3.81 -19.78
N ALA A 83 -12.57 -5.13 -19.54
CA ALA A 83 -12.21 -5.73 -18.26
C ALA A 83 -10.73 -5.49 -17.91
N SER A 84 -9.85 -5.62 -18.91
CA SER A 84 -8.42 -5.35 -18.76
C SER A 84 -8.15 -3.87 -18.42
N VAL A 85 -8.87 -2.94 -19.04
CA VAL A 85 -8.81 -1.51 -18.69
C VAL A 85 -9.32 -1.28 -17.27
N LEU A 86 -10.47 -1.86 -16.90
CA LEU A 86 -11.07 -1.72 -15.58
C LEU A 86 -10.10 -2.13 -14.45
N THR A 87 -9.43 -3.26 -14.62
CA THR A 87 -8.48 -3.81 -13.64
C THR A 87 -7.13 -3.08 -13.61
N THR A 88 -6.83 -2.30 -14.66
CA THR A 88 -5.62 -1.46 -14.77
C THR A 88 -5.76 -0.11 -14.06
N LEU A 89 -6.97 0.44 -14.00
CA LEU A 89 -7.23 1.78 -13.44
C LEU A 89 -6.63 2.03 -12.06
N PRO A 90 -6.69 1.09 -11.09
CA PRO A 90 -6.08 1.30 -9.77
C PRO A 90 -4.58 1.62 -9.85
N GLY A 91 -3.82 0.88 -10.66
CA GLY A 91 -2.39 1.09 -10.84
C GLY A 91 -2.06 2.50 -11.37
N LEU A 92 -2.82 2.98 -12.37
CA LEU A 92 -2.66 4.31 -12.93
C LEU A 92 -2.98 5.40 -11.89
N CYS A 93 -4.04 5.22 -11.10
CA CYS A 93 -4.41 6.16 -10.05
C CYS A 93 -3.32 6.25 -8.96
N PHE A 94 -2.75 5.12 -8.55
CA PHE A 94 -1.66 5.10 -7.57
C PHE A 94 -0.40 5.79 -8.08
N ALA A 95 -0.07 5.65 -9.37
CA ALA A 95 1.05 6.37 -9.99
C ALA A 95 0.84 7.89 -9.92
N GLY A 96 -0.36 8.38 -10.22
CA GLY A 96 -0.69 9.82 -10.18
C GLY A 96 -0.81 10.40 -8.77
N ALA A 97 -1.24 9.60 -7.80
CA ALA A 97 -1.49 10.07 -6.43
C ALA A 97 -0.23 10.55 -5.71
N GLY A 98 0.93 9.97 -6.01
CA GLY A 98 2.22 10.39 -5.46
C GLY A 98 2.51 11.87 -5.74
N LEU A 99 2.07 12.38 -6.87
CA LEU A 99 2.20 13.79 -7.27
C LEU A 99 1.06 14.67 -6.73
N ALA A 100 -0.16 14.16 -6.76
CA ALA A 100 -1.36 14.93 -6.41
C ALA A 100 -1.56 15.10 -4.90
N ALA A 101 -1.28 14.08 -4.09
CA ALA A 101 -1.54 14.09 -2.65
C ALA A 101 -0.74 15.17 -1.89
N PRO A 102 0.58 15.37 -2.13
CA PRO A 102 1.34 16.44 -1.50
C PRO A 102 0.82 17.85 -1.87
N LEU A 103 0.38 18.06 -3.12
CA LEU A 103 -0.16 19.34 -3.57
C LEU A 103 -1.49 19.64 -2.86
N LEU A 104 -2.36 18.63 -2.77
CA LEU A 104 -3.67 18.76 -2.13
C LEU A 104 -3.55 19.04 -0.63
N SER A 105 -2.69 18.28 0.06
CA SER A 105 -2.46 18.44 1.51
C SER A 105 -1.82 19.78 1.86
N ARG A 106 -0.94 20.31 0.99
CA ARG A 106 -0.33 21.65 1.16
C ARG A 106 -1.34 22.77 0.99
N ARG A 107 -2.29 22.64 0.07
CA ARG A 107 -3.28 23.68 -0.25
C ARG A 107 -4.43 23.71 0.75
N PHE A 108 -4.98 22.56 1.13
CA PHE A 108 -6.21 22.43 1.92
C PHE A 108 -6.00 21.90 3.34
N GLY A 109 -4.80 21.44 3.68
CA GLY A 109 -4.51 20.71 4.91
C GLY A 109 -4.82 19.21 4.80
N ILE A 110 -4.12 18.40 5.60
CA ILE A 110 -4.17 16.93 5.48
C ILE A 110 -5.55 16.35 5.84
N GLY A 111 -6.21 16.88 6.86
CA GLY A 111 -7.55 16.45 7.26
C GLY A 111 -8.60 16.66 6.18
N SER A 112 -8.62 17.87 5.59
CA SER A 112 -9.52 18.21 4.47
C SER A 112 -9.20 17.42 3.20
N ALA A 113 -7.91 17.17 2.92
CA ALA A 113 -7.48 16.40 1.76
C ALA A 113 -7.96 14.94 1.84
N ILE A 114 -7.91 14.30 3.02
CA ILE A 114 -8.44 12.96 3.23
C ILE A 114 -9.97 12.96 3.18
N GLY A 115 -10.63 13.95 3.79
CA GLY A 115 -12.09 14.09 3.70
C GLY A 115 -12.55 14.23 2.25
N PHE A 116 -11.86 15.06 1.45
CA PHE A 116 -12.12 15.17 0.01
C PHE A 116 -11.89 13.85 -0.72
N ALA A 117 -10.80 13.14 -0.42
CA ALA A 117 -10.50 11.85 -1.05
C ALA A 117 -11.53 10.76 -0.69
N LEU A 118 -12.07 10.75 0.54
CA LEU A 118 -13.18 9.87 0.95
C LEU A 118 -14.49 10.23 0.24
N ALA A 119 -14.77 11.51 0.04
CA ALA A 119 -15.94 11.95 -0.74
C ALA A 119 -15.81 11.53 -2.21
N VAL A 120 -14.62 11.68 -2.81
CA VAL A 120 -14.30 11.21 -4.17
C VAL A 120 -14.45 9.69 -4.26
N LEU A 121 -13.95 8.92 -3.28
CA LEU A 121 -14.14 7.47 -3.21
C LEU A 121 -15.63 7.12 -3.16
N THR A 122 -16.40 7.73 -2.27
CA THR A 122 -17.83 7.46 -2.11
C THR A 122 -18.60 7.78 -3.40
N ALA A 123 -18.35 8.95 -3.99
CA ALA A 123 -18.97 9.35 -5.25
C ALA A 123 -18.62 8.38 -6.39
N GLY A 124 -17.36 7.96 -6.49
CA GLY A 124 -16.92 6.98 -7.49
C GLY A 124 -17.58 5.61 -7.31
N LEU A 125 -17.75 5.15 -6.07
CA LEU A 125 -18.46 3.90 -5.76
C LEU A 125 -19.94 3.95 -6.15
N VAL A 126 -20.61 5.08 -5.98
CA VAL A 126 -21.98 5.29 -6.42
C VAL A 126 -22.05 5.40 -7.95
N LEU A 127 -21.13 6.15 -8.56
CA LEU A 127 -21.11 6.35 -10.02
C LEU A 127 -20.86 5.04 -10.77
N ARG A 128 -19.97 4.16 -10.27
CA ARG A 128 -19.61 2.91 -10.97
C ARG A 128 -20.72 1.86 -11.05
N VAL A 129 -21.83 2.03 -10.35
CA VAL A 129 -22.99 1.12 -10.40
C VAL A 129 -24.12 1.64 -11.30
N VAL A 130 -23.95 2.85 -11.83
CA VAL A 130 -24.83 3.40 -12.87
C VAL A 130 -24.57 2.68 -14.19
N ASP A 131 -25.59 2.59 -15.05
CA ASP A 131 -25.47 1.86 -16.31
C ASP A 131 -24.53 2.56 -17.32
N GLY A 132 -23.90 1.75 -18.17
CA GLY A 132 -22.99 2.19 -19.22
C GLY A 132 -21.51 1.84 -18.96
N GLN A 133 -20.87 1.23 -19.95
CA GLN A 133 -19.49 0.77 -19.89
C GLN A 133 -18.51 1.88 -19.49
N LEU A 134 -18.64 3.07 -20.07
CA LEU A 134 -17.77 4.22 -19.79
C LEU A 134 -18.06 4.82 -18.39
N VAL A 135 -19.32 4.77 -17.93
CA VAL A 135 -19.69 5.27 -16.61
C VAL A 135 -19.09 4.39 -15.53
N VAL A 136 -19.11 3.06 -15.68
CA VAL A 136 -18.47 2.11 -14.77
C VAL A 136 -16.95 2.32 -14.72
N LEU A 137 -16.29 2.52 -15.87
CA LEU A 137 -14.85 2.85 -15.92
C LEU A 137 -14.57 4.19 -15.23
N GLY A 138 -15.35 5.22 -15.54
CA GLY A 138 -15.22 6.56 -14.94
C GLY A 138 -15.42 6.53 -13.42
N GLY A 139 -16.48 5.85 -12.95
CA GLY A 139 -16.75 5.65 -11.53
C GLY A 139 -15.62 4.90 -10.82
N THR A 140 -15.08 3.86 -11.44
CA THR A 140 -13.93 3.12 -10.91
C THR A 140 -12.67 3.98 -10.87
N LEU A 141 -12.41 4.77 -11.92
CA LEU A 141 -11.29 5.73 -11.94
C LEU A 141 -11.41 6.73 -10.79
N VAL A 142 -12.59 7.32 -10.60
CA VAL A 142 -12.85 8.29 -9.51
C VAL A 142 -12.67 7.62 -8.14
N ALA A 143 -13.25 6.43 -7.93
CA ALA A 143 -13.12 5.71 -6.67
C ALA A 143 -11.66 5.38 -6.35
N THR A 144 -10.91 4.85 -7.32
CA THR A 144 -9.51 4.46 -7.12
C THR A 144 -8.57 5.66 -6.98
N ALA A 145 -8.89 6.80 -7.59
CA ALA A 145 -8.17 8.05 -7.36
C ALA A 145 -8.32 8.52 -5.90
N GLY A 146 -9.52 8.44 -5.32
CA GLY A 146 -9.74 8.68 -3.89
C GLY A 146 -8.91 7.76 -3.01
N ILE A 147 -8.94 6.43 -3.28
CA ILE A 147 -8.12 5.44 -2.57
C ILE A 147 -6.64 5.78 -2.63
N ALA A 148 -6.14 6.11 -3.81
CA ALA A 148 -4.73 6.38 -4.03
C ALA A 148 -4.24 7.61 -3.24
N LEU A 149 -5.04 8.67 -3.19
CA LEU A 149 -4.76 9.85 -2.34
C LEU A 149 -4.71 9.49 -0.85
N ILE A 150 -5.67 8.72 -0.36
CA ILE A 150 -5.75 8.29 1.04
C ILE A 150 -4.53 7.45 1.42
N ASN A 151 -4.11 6.51 0.57
CA ASN A 151 -2.93 5.66 0.82
C ASN A 151 -1.64 6.46 1.03
N VAL A 152 -1.50 7.61 0.35
CA VAL A 152 -0.34 8.51 0.53
C VAL A 152 -0.47 9.34 1.82
N LEU A 153 -1.68 9.75 2.18
CA LEU A 153 -1.92 10.73 3.24
C LEU A 153 -2.05 10.09 4.64
N ILE A 154 -2.67 8.91 4.78
CA ILE A 154 -2.90 8.27 6.08
C ILE A 154 -1.60 7.95 6.85
N PRO A 155 -0.51 7.44 6.25
CA PRO A 155 0.75 7.24 6.96
C PRO A 155 1.31 8.52 7.59
N VAL A 156 1.09 9.67 6.95
CA VAL A 156 1.49 10.98 7.49
C VAL A 156 0.66 11.32 8.73
N VAL A 157 -0.66 11.11 8.68
CA VAL A 157 -1.55 11.31 9.85
C VAL A 157 -1.14 10.41 11.01
N ILE A 158 -0.84 9.12 10.74
CA ILE A 158 -0.41 8.19 11.79
C ILE A 158 0.87 8.70 12.47
N LYS A 159 1.86 9.12 11.68
CA LYS A 159 3.14 9.61 12.21
C LYS A 159 2.95 10.90 13.03
N ASP A 160 2.14 11.83 12.54
CA ASP A 160 1.99 13.15 13.17
C ASP A 160 1.05 13.13 14.39
N SER A 161 0.00 12.27 14.36
CA SER A 161 -1.03 12.25 15.39
C SER A 161 -0.82 11.18 16.47
N PHE A 162 0.00 10.14 16.18
CA PHE A 162 0.28 9.05 17.12
C PHE A 162 1.79 8.80 17.27
N PRO A 163 2.63 9.82 17.57
CA PRO A 163 4.08 9.68 17.58
C PRO A 163 4.58 8.60 18.54
N ALA A 164 3.96 8.46 19.73
CA ALA A 164 4.30 7.42 20.71
C ALA A 164 3.87 6.00 20.33
N ARG A 165 3.00 5.84 19.31
CA ARG A 165 2.37 4.56 18.93
C ARG A 165 2.36 4.32 17.42
N VAL A 166 3.30 4.93 16.69
CA VAL A 166 3.36 4.85 15.21
C VAL A 166 3.36 3.40 14.73
N GLY A 167 4.19 2.54 15.30
CA GLY A 167 4.29 1.13 14.91
C GLY A 167 2.97 0.37 15.10
N MET A 168 2.31 0.55 16.27
CA MET A 168 1.02 -0.07 16.54
C MET A 168 -0.06 0.43 15.58
N MET A 169 -0.17 1.74 15.38
CA MET A 169 -1.18 2.32 14.50
C MET A 169 -0.95 1.95 13.03
N THR A 170 0.31 1.84 12.59
CA THR A 170 0.64 1.34 11.25
C THR A 170 0.24 -0.13 11.10
N GLY A 171 0.48 -0.96 12.11
CA GLY A 171 0.03 -2.36 12.13
C GLY A 171 -1.49 -2.48 12.03
N VAL A 172 -2.22 -1.73 12.85
CA VAL A 172 -3.71 -1.70 12.84
C VAL A 172 -4.23 -1.19 11.48
N TYR A 173 -3.64 -0.13 10.95
CA TYR A 173 -3.96 0.37 9.61
C TYR A 173 -3.76 -0.70 8.53
N THR A 174 -2.61 -1.39 8.54
CA THR A 174 -2.31 -2.44 7.56
C THR A 174 -3.26 -3.64 7.71
N ALA A 175 -3.55 -4.06 8.94
CA ALA A 175 -4.51 -5.12 9.20
C ALA A 175 -5.92 -4.77 8.74
N ALA A 176 -6.38 -3.54 8.99
CA ALA A 176 -7.68 -3.05 8.52
C ALA A 176 -7.75 -2.98 6.98
N LEU A 177 -6.69 -2.51 6.33
CA LEU A 177 -6.57 -2.47 4.86
C LEU A 177 -6.68 -3.89 4.26
N GLN A 178 -5.98 -4.88 4.84
CA GLN A 178 -6.03 -6.26 4.39
C GLN A 178 -7.39 -6.92 4.71
N GLY A 179 -7.96 -6.64 5.90
CA GLY A 179 -9.29 -7.09 6.29
C GLY A 179 -10.38 -6.54 5.35
N GLY A 180 -10.28 -5.27 4.97
CA GLY A 180 -11.15 -4.68 3.94
C GLY A 180 -11.02 -5.41 2.60
N GLY A 181 -9.79 -5.75 2.18
CA GLY A 181 -9.55 -6.53 0.96
C GLY A 181 -10.19 -7.92 1.00
N ALA A 182 -10.05 -8.61 2.12
CA ALA A 182 -10.68 -9.91 2.34
C ALA A 182 -12.22 -9.79 2.33
N ALA A 183 -12.78 -8.79 3.03
CA ALA A 183 -14.21 -8.54 3.04
C ALA A 183 -14.75 -8.21 1.64
N GLY A 184 -14.01 -7.40 0.85
CA GLY A 184 -14.38 -7.06 -0.52
C GLY A 184 -14.48 -8.27 -1.43
N SER A 185 -13.48 -9.14 -1.43
CA SER A 185 -13.44 -10.32 -2.29
C SER A 185 -14.39 -11.43 -1.84
N ALA A 186 -14.39 -11.76 -0.55
CA ALA A 186 -15.20 -12.84 0.00
C ALA A 186 -16.68 -12.43 0.18
N GLY A 187 -16.94 -11.16 0.50
CA GLY A 187 -18.29 -10.66 0.78
C GLY A 187 -19.09 -10.31 -0.47
N SER A 188 -18.43 -9.94 -1.58
CA SER A 188 -19.16 -9.46 -2.76
C SER A 188 -20.01 -10.51 -3.47
N PRO A 189 -19.59 -11.79 -3.62
CA PRO A 189 -20.47 -12.82 -4.20
C PRO A 189 -21.75 -13.09 -3.38
N PRO A 190 -21.69 -13.30 -2.04
CA PRO A 190 -22.94 -13.48 -1.27
C PRO A 190 -23.82 -12.23 -1.27
N LEU A 191 -23.24 -11.02 -1.26
CA LEU A 191 -24.02 -9.79 -1.39
C LEU A 191 -24.69 -9.70 -2.77
N GLU A 192 -24.02 -10.12 -3.84
CA GLU A 192 -24.60 -10.17 -5.18
C GLU A 192 -25.79 -11.11 -5.24
N THR A 193 -25.67 -12.29 -4.66
CA THR A 193 -26.78 -13.25 -4.55
C THR A 193 -27.94 -12.69 -3.72
N ALA A 194 -27.64 -12.07 -2.58
CA ALA A 194 -28.66 -11.51 -1.68
C ALA A 194 -29.41 -10.31 -2.29
N PHE A 195 -28.72 -9.47 -3.04
CA PHE A 195 -29.28 -8.26 -3.66
C PHE A 195 -29.78 -8.47 -5.09
N GLY A 196 -29.56 -9.65 -5.67
CA GLY A 196 -29.99 -9.98 -7.02
C GLY A 196 -29.18 -9.30 -8.14
N GLY A 197 -27.94 -8.89 -7.88
CA GLY A 197 -27.07 -8.37 -8.92
C GLY A 197 -25.82 -7.65 -8.44
N TRP A 198 -24.81 -7.61 -9.32
CA TRP A 198 -23.50 -7.04 -9.04
C TRP A 198 -23.52 -5.55 -8.70
N ARG A 199 -24.50 -4.78 -9.26
CA ARG A 199 -24.59 -3.33 -9.01
C ARG A 199 -24.85 -3.01 -7.53
N LEU A 200 -25.82 -3.67 -6.92
CA LEU A 200 -26.12 -3.46 -5.51
C LEU A 200 -25.02 -4.03 -4.60
N SER A 201 -24.43 -5.16 -4.97
CA SER A 201 -23.27 -5.70 -4.26
C SER A 201 -22.11 -4.71 -4.23
N LEU A 202 -21.69 -4.19 -5.39
CA LEU A 202 -20.61 -3.19 -5.46
C LEU A 202 -21.01 -1.84 -4.84
N GLY A 203 -22.28 -1.44 -4.97
CA GLY A 203 -22.83 -0.21 -4.40
C GLY A 203 -22.87 -0.21 -2.87
N SER A 204 -23.05 -1.38 -2.24
CA SER A 204 -23.07 -1.51 -0.79
C SER A 204 -21.78 -1.04 -0.11
N TRP A 205 -20.65 -1.17 -0.79
CA TRP A 205 -19.36 -0.63 -0.30
C TRP A 205 -19.34 0.89 -0.20
N ALA A 206 -20.20 1.60 -0.92
CA ALA A 206 -20.34 3.05 -0.78
C ALA A 206 -20.89 3.45 0.61
N VAL A 207 -21.69 2.59 1.25
CA VAL A 207 -22.19 2.83 2.61
C VAL A 207 -21.06 2.85 3.61
N LEU A 208 -20.11 1.90 3.49
CA LEU A 208 -18.92 1.87 4.36
C LEU A 208 -18.04 3.10 4.11
N ALA A 209 -17.88 3.52 2.84
CA ALA A 209 -17.12 4.72 2.49
C ALA A 209 -17.77 6.00 3.02
N ALA A 210 -19.10 6.12 2.92
CA ALA A 210 -19.84 7.23 3.47
C ALA A 210 -19.75 7.28 5.01
N ALA A 211 -19.86 6.13 5.68
CA ALA A 211 -19.65 6.05 7.13
C ALA A 211 -18.23 6.50 7.52
N ALA A 212 -17.20 6.04 6.81
CA ALA A 212 -15.83 6.47 7.04
C ALA A 212 -15.67 7.98 6.82
N LEU A 213 -16.28 8.54 5.78
CA LEU A 213 -16.29 9.98 5.51
C LEU A 213 -16.90 10.78 6.67
N VAL A 214 -18.07 10.37 7.15
CA VAL A 214 -18.75 11.05 8.29
C VAL A 214 -17.87 11.02 9.53
N VAL A 215 -17.37 9.84 9.90
CA VAL A 215 -16.49 9.70 11.08
C VAL A 215 -15.21 10.50 10.91
N TRP A 216 -14.62 10.52 9.70
CA TRP A 216 -13.44 11.32 9.40
C TRP A 216 -13.70 12.82 9.56
N LEU A 217 -14.80 13.32 9.01
CA LEU A 217 -15.16 14.75 9.11
C LEU A 217 -15.39 15.20 10.56
N ILE A 218 -15.91 14.31 11.41
CA ILE A 218 -16.07 14.59 12.84
C ILE A 218 -14.71 14.56 13.54
N ALA A 219 -13.89 13.53 13.29
CA ALA A 219 -12.59 13.32 13.93
C ALA A 219 -11.55 14.36 13.52
N SER A 220 -11.64 14.87 12.30
CA SER A 220 -10.68 15.86 11.76
C SER A 220 -11.03 17.32 12.07
N ARG A 221 -12.12 17.58 12.76
CA ARG A 221 -12.47 18.95 13.22
C ARG A 221 -11.38 19.49 14.15
N GLY A 222 -10.75 20.58 13.75
CA GLY A 222 -9.65 21.18 14.51
C GLY A 222 -8.24 20.82 14.01
N THR A 223 -8.12 20.03 12.94
CA THR A 223 -6.84 19.80 12.29
C THR A 223 -6.39 21.06 11.57
N GLY A 224 -5.39 21.72 12.12
CA GLY A 224 -4.79 22.90 11.49
C GLY A 224 -4.09 22.56 10.17
N ARG A 225 -3.76 23.62 9.43
CA ARG A 225 -2.97 23.55 8.19
C ARG A 225 -1.65 22.83 8.50
N ALA A 226 -1.32 21.78 7.74
CA ALA A 226 -0.06 21.07 7.91
C ALA A 226 1.13 22.07 7.93
N PRO A 227 2.15 21.85 8.77
CA PRO A 227 3.38 22.62 8.71
C PRO A 227 3.93 22.58 7.29
N LYS A 228 4.37 23.72 6.75
CA LYS A 228 5.09 23.74 5.46
C LYS A 228 6.22 22.71 5.55
N PRO A 229 6.33 21.76 4.60
CA PRO A 229 7.50 20.92 4.53
C PRO A 229 8.73 21.82 4.46
N ALA A 230 9.74 21.52 5.26
CA ALA A 230 10.98 22.29 5.23
C ALA A 230 11.50 22.33 3.78
N ALA A 231 11.76 23.55 3.28
CA ALA A 231 12.18 23.83 1.91
C ALA A 231 13.57 23.24 1.55
N ASN A 232 14.23 22.56 2.48
CA ASN A 232 15.61 22.08 2.37
C ASN A 232 15.78 20.69 1.72
N ALA A 233 14.77 20.17 1.01
CA ALA A 233 14.92 18.91 0.26
C ALA A 233 15.60 19.07 -1.13
N ALA A 234 16.03 20.29 -1.49
CA ALA A 234 16.55 20.59 -2.84
C ALA A 234 18.02 20.24 -3.10
N GLY A 235 18.78 19.76 -2.11
CA GLY A 235 20.25 19.63 -2.17
C GLY A 235 20.82 18.22 -2.32
N GLY A 236 20.08 17.19 -2.77
CA GLY A 236 20.60 15.83 -2.90
C GLY A 236 20.83 15.39 -4.36
N ARG A 237 21.85 14.53 -4.61
CA ARG A 237 22.08 13.88 -5.90
C ARG A 237 20.78 13.29 -6.45
N SER A 238 20.53 13.45 -7.73
CA SER A 238 19.34 12.90 -8.40
C SER A 238 19.34 11.37 -8.32
N LEU A 239 18.34 10.78 -7.67
CA LEU A 239 18.15 9.32 -7.59
C LEU A 239 17.93 8.69 -8.97
N MET A 240 17.50 9.47 -9.96
CA MET A 240 17.32 9.02 -11.35
C MET A 240 18.59 8.48 -12.00
N ARG A 241 19.77 8.86 -11.49
CA ARG A 241 21.07 8.36 -11.97
C ARG A 241 21.66 7.26 -11.09
N ASN A 242 20.96 6.87 -10.02
CA ASN A 242 21.45 5.84 -9.11
C ASN A 242 20.91 4.46 -9.53
N PRO A 243 21.78 3.49 -9.90
CA PRO A 243 21.34 2.17 -10.33
C PRO A 243 20.60 1.40 -9.22
N LEU A 244 20.98 1.57 -7.96
CA LEU A 244 20.29 0.91 -6.85
C LEU A 244 18.87 1.44 -6.68
N ALA A 245 18.64 2.75 -6.86
CA ALA A 245 17.29 3.32 -6.82
C ALA A 245 16.38 2.71 -7.91
N TRP A 246 16.91 2.45 -9.11
CA TRP A 246 16.17 1.76 -10.16
C TRP A 246 15.93 0.29 -9.84
N ILE A 247 16.90 -0.44 -9.27
CA ILE A 247 16.72 -1.82 -8.81
C ILE A 247 15.56 -1.90 -7.79
N VAL A 248 15.52 -1.01 -6.81
CA VAL A 248 14.45 -0.93 -5.81
C VAL A 248 13.11 -0.57 -6.46
N THR A 249 13.12 0.37 -7.41
CA THR A 249 11.91 0.80 -8.15
C THR A 249 11.33 -0.34 -8.99
N ILE A 250 12.17 -1.05 -9.74
CA ILE A 250 11.75 -2.19 -10.58
C ILE A 250 11.24 -3.33 -9.68
N PHE A 251 11.94 -3.63 -8.58
CA PHE A 251 11.49 -4.63 -7.62
C PHE A 251 10.10 -4.32 -7.07
N PHE A 252 9.87 -3.09 -6.60
CA PHE A 252 8.57 -2.63 -6.13
C PHE A 252 7.50 -2.70 -7.24
N GLY A 253 7.86 -2.29 -8.45
CA GLY A 253 6.97 -2.30 -9.61
C GLY A 253 6.54 -3.70 -10.02
N LEU A 254 7.49 -4.66 -10.11
CA LEU A 254 7.19 -6.06 -10.43
C LEU A 254 6.33 -6.72 -9.34
N GLN A 255 6.62 -6.44 -8.07
CA GLN A 255 5.79 -6.91 -6.95
C GLN A 255 4.36 -6.36 -7.03
N SER A 256 4.21 -5.07 -7.35
CA SER A 256 2.90 -4.44 -7.53
C SER A 256 2.18 -4.94 -8.78
N PHE A 257 2.90 -5.24 -9.86
CA PHE A 257 2.38 -5.89 -11.07
C PHE A 257 1.69 -7.20 -10.71
N ILE A 258 2.40 -8.10 -10.00
CA ILE A 258 1.87 -9.38 -9.55
C ILE A 258 0.63 -9.16 -8.67
N ALA A 259 0.69 -8.20 -7.75
CA ALA A 259 -0.39 -7.90 -6.84
C ALA A 259 -1.68 -7.48 -7.56
N TYR A 260 -1.60 -6.59 -8.54
CA TYR A 260 -2.78 -6.14 -9.28
C TYR A 260 -3.33 -7.21 -10.22
N VAL A 261 -2.47 -8.04 -10.83
CA VAL A 261 -2.93 -9.20 -11.61
C VAL A 261 -3.69 -10.17 -10.73
N VAL A 262 -3.13 -10.56 -9.58
CA VAL A 262 -3.77 -11.48 -8.63
C VAL A 262 -5.10 -10.92 -8.13
N MET A 263 -5.14 -9.66 -7.70
CA MET A 263 -6.38 -9.05 -7.21
C MET A 263 -7.46 -8.91 -8.28
N GLY A 264 -7.08 -8.65 -9.53
CA GLY A 264 -8.02 -8.41 -10.62
C GLY A 264 -8.50 -9.68 -11.32
N TRP A 265 -7.62 -10.65 -11.52
CA TRP A 265 -7.89 -11.77 -12.41
C TRP A 265 -7.89 -13.16 -11.75
N LEU A 266 -7.23 -13.35 -10.61
CA LEU A 266 -7.13 -14.68 -9.99
C LEU A 266 -8.50 -15.31 -9.66
N PRO A 267 -9.53 -14.58 -9.19
CA PRO A 267 -10.86 -15.15 -9.00
C PRO A 267 -11.43 -15.72 -10.31
N GLN A 268 -11.25 -15.01 -11.44
CA GLN A 268 -11.73 -15.48 -12.73
C GLN A 268 -10.99 -16.75 -13.19
N VAL A 269 -9.67 -16.82 -12.97
CA VAL A 269 -8.87 -18.04 -13.26
C VAL A 269 -9.42 -19.24 -12.47
N PHE A 270 -9.78 -19.06 -11.19
CA PHE A 270 -10.38 -20.13 -10.39
C PHE A 270 -11.78 -20.51 -10.89
N ILE A 271 -12.62 -19.54 -11.22
CA ILE A 271 -13.99 -19.77 -11.71
C ILE A 271 -13.94 -20.57 -13.01
N ASP A 272 -13.10 -20.16 -13.96
CA ASP A 272 -12.94 -20.86 -15.25
C ASP A 272 -12.30 -22.26 -15.10
N SER A 273 -11.67 -22.52 -13.95
CA SER A 273 -11.14 -23.85 -13.56
C SER A 273 -12.16 -24.71 -12.81
N GLY A 274 -13.42 -24.26 -12.68
CA GLY A 274 -14.52 -25.00 -12.05
C GLY A 274 -14.75 -24.71 -10.57
N VAL A 275 -14.04 -23.74 -9.98
CA VAL A 275 -14.29 -23.29 -8.60
C VAL A 275 -15.52 -22.40 -8.57
N SER A 276 -16.37 -22.54 -7.53
CA SER A 276 -17.51 -21.65 -7.40
C SER A 276 -17.10 -20.20 -7.23
N LYS A 277 -17.95 -19.26 -7.67
CA LYS A 277 -17.70 -17.82 -7.52
C LYS A 277 -17.49 -17.41 -6.05
N GLY A 278 -18.28 -17.98 -5.15
CA GLY A 278 -18.15 -17.75 -3.70
C GLY A 278 -16.79 -18.20 -3.18
N ASP A 279 -16.37 -19.42 -3.52
CA ASP A 279 -15.09 -19.96 -3.11
C ASP A 279 -13.91 -19.19 -3.73
N ALA A 280 -14.00 -18.77 -4.98
CA ALA A 280 -12.99 -17.95 -5.63
C ALA A 280 -12.80 -16.59 -4.90
N GLY A 281 -13.88 -15.97 -4.46
CA GLY A 281 -13.85 -14.77 -3.61
C GLY A 281 -13.21 -15.03 -2.25
N LEU A 282 -13.55 -16.15 -1.59
CA LEU A 282 -12.94 -16.58 -0.33
C LEU A 282 -11.44 -16.85 -0.46
N LEU A 283 -11.01 -17.51 -1.54
CA LEU A 283 -9.60 -17.80 -1.82
C LEU A 283 -8.78 -16.52 -2.01
N LEU A 284 -9.31 -15.52 -2.72
CA LEU A 284 -8.67 -14.21 -2.81
C LEU A 284 -8.66 -13.49 -1.45
N GLY A 285 -9.74 -13.61 -0.66
CA GLY A 285 -9.81 -13.11 0.71
C GLY A 285 -8.74 -13.73 1.60
N LEU A 286 -8.53 -15.04 1.50
CA LEU A 286 -7.50 -15.78 2.24
C LEU A 286 -6.08 -15.26 1.93
N ILE A 287 -5.78 -14.95 0.67
CA ILE A 287 -4.51 -14.32 0.28
C ILE A 287 -4.27 -13.03 1.06
N SER A 288 -5.31 -12.19 1.20
CA SER A 288 -5.23 -10.95 1.96
C SER A 288 -5.05 -11.18 3.47
N VAL A 289 -5.73 -12.18 4.03
CA VAL A 289 -5.63 -12.54 5.46
C VAL A 289 -4.25 -13.08 5.79
N ILE A 290 -3.67 -13.95 4.95
CA ILE A 290 -2.31 -14.51 5.13
C ILE A 290 -1.26 -13.39 5.16
N ALA A 291 -1.45 -12.33 4.38
CA ALA A 291 -0.53 -11.21 4.35
C ALA A 291 -0.44 -10.46 5.70
N VAL A 292 -1.48 -10.51 6.55
CA VAL A 292 -1.50 -9.80 7.84
C VAL A 292 -0.39 -10.29 8.79
N PRO A 293 -0.37 -11.56 9.23
CA PRO A 293 0.66 -12.04 10.15
C PRO A 293 2.07 -11.97 9.53
N ILE A 294 2.20 -12.26 8.24
CA ILE A 294 3.49 -12.17 7.55
C ILE A 294 4.03 -10.74 7.56
N SER A 295 3.18 -9.74 7.28
CA SER A 295 3.58 -8.33 7.27
C SER A 295 3.94 -7.79 8.67
N LEU A 296 3.40 -8.38 9.73
CA LEU A 296 3.73 -8.02 11.11
C LEU A 296 5.04 -8.66 11.60
N VAL A 297 5.35 -9.87 11.15
CA VAL A 297 6.48 -10.66 11.67
C VAL A 297 7.73 -10.56 10.78
N ILE A 298 7.57 -10.78 9.47
CA ILE A 298 8.74 -10.95 8.58
C ILE A 298 9.54 -9.65 8.40
N PRO A 299 8.96 -8.46 8.12
CA PRO A 299 9.73 -7.25 7.91
C PRO A 299 10.60 -6.84 9.11
N PRO A 300 10.10 -6.84 10.36
CA PRO A 300 10.95 -6.54 11.52
C PRO A 300 12.09 -7.54 11.72
N VAL A 301 11.84 -8.85 11.50
CA VAL A 301 12.86 -9.90 11.61
C VAL A 301 13.92 -9.74 10.51
N ALA A 302 13.48 -9.56 9.26
CA ALA A 302 14.36 -9.38 8.12
C ALA A 302 15.21 -8.10 8.23
N ALA A 303 14.66 -7.02 8.80
CA ALA A 303 15.38 -5.78 9.02
C ALA A 303 16.57 -5.96 9.98
N ARG A 304 16.44 -6.84 10.99
CA ARG A 304 17.53 -7.13 11.95
C ARG A 304 18.67 -7.95 11.36
N GLN A 305 18.44 -8.69 10.27
CA GLN A 305 19.42 -9.60 9.67
C GLN A 305 20.36 -8.92 8.65
N GLY A 306 20.25 -7.61 8.45
CA GLY A 306 21.08 -6.85 7.51
C GLY A 306 20.77 -7.06 6.03
N SER A 307 20.41 -8.28 5.59
CA SER A 307 20.01 -8.61 4.21
C SER A 307 18.62 -9.18 4.15
N GLN A 308 17.79 -8.67 3.25
CA GLN A 308 16.42 -9.12 3.01
C GLN A 308 16.32 -10.10 1.82
N SER A 309 17.45 -10.37 1.15
CA SER A 309 17.50 -11.13 -0.12
C SER A 309 16.88 -12.53 -0.02
N TRP A 310 17.25 -13.29 1.02
CA TRP A 310 16.76 -14.65 1.19
C TRP A 310 15.28 -14.73 1.59
N TRP A 311 14.79 -13.75 2.34
CA TRP A 311 13.35 -13.65 2.65
C TRP A 311 12.52 -13.40 1.38
N ILE A 312 12.97 -12.46 0.52
CA ILE A 312 12.32 -12.17 -0.76
C ILE A 312 12.35 -13.41 -1.66
N PHE A 313 13.50 -14.11 -1.73
CA PHE A 313 13.66 -15.28 -2.56
C PHE A 313 12.76 -16.43 -2.10
N SER A 314 12.80 -16.80 -0.82
CA SER A 314 12.01 -17.92 -0.28
C SER A 314 10.50 -17.71 -0.42
N MET A 315 10.02 -16.50 -0.14
CA MET A 315 8.61 -16.17 -0.32
C MET A 315 8.23 -16.15 -1.81
N GLY A 316 9.12 -15.68 -2.68
CA GLY A 316 8.96 -15.73 -4.13
C GLY A 316 8.85 -17.15 -4.65
N VAL A 317 9.65 -18.10 -4.13
CA VAL A 317 9.56 -19.55 -4.47
C VAL A 317 8.17 -20.08 -4.13
N CYS A 318 7.60 -19.73 -2.98
CA CYS A 318 6.21 -20.11 -2.65
C CYS A 318 5.22 -19.55 -3.68
N GLY A 319 5.37 -18.27 -4.07
CA GLY A 319 4.53 -17.67 -5.10
C GLY A 319 4.60 -18.37 -6.45
N VAL A 320 5.83 -18.68 -6.91
CA VAL A 320 6.06 -19.43 -8.15
C VAL A 320 5.45 -20.84 -8.06
N ALA A 321 5.65 -21.55 -6.93
CA ALA A 321 5.08 -22.87 -6.72
C ALA A 321 3.54 -22.86 -6.77
N GLY A 322 2.91 -21.86 -6.14
CA GLY A 322 1.45 -21.68 -6.21
C GLY A 322 0.94 -21.40 -7.62
N MET A 323 1.63 -20.56 -8.38
CA MET A 323 1.28 -20.24 -9.78
C MET A 323 1.51 -21.42 -10.71
N LEU A 324 2.59 -22.21 -10.51
CA LEU A 324 2.84 -23.45 -11.24
C LEU A 324 1.76 -24.51 -10.94
N GLY A 325 1.37 -24.66 -9.67
CA GLY A 325 0.28 -25.55 -9.30
C GLY A 325 -1.03 -25.14 -9.96
N LEU A 326 -1.33 -23.85 -10.01
CA LEU A 326 -2.51 -23.32 -10.70
C LEU A 326 -2.45 -23.54 -12.22
N LEU A 327 -1.25 -23.48 -12.83
CA LEU A 327 -1.04 -23.73 -14.26
C LEU A 327 -1.24 -25.19 -14.62
N VAL A 328 -0.70 -26.13 -13.82
CA VAL A 328 -0.65 -27.56 -14.15
C VAL A 328 -1.89 -28.30 -13.67
N ALA A 329 -2.39 -27.96 -12.49
CA ALA A 329 -3.48 -28.68 -11.84
C ALA A 329 -4.40 -27.70 -11.04
N PRO A 330 -5.10 -26.78 -11.73
CA PRO A 330 -5.87 -25.71 -11.07
C PRO A 330 -6.95 -26.25 -10.11
N ALA A 331 -7.64 -27.32 -10.50
CA ALA A 331 -8.72 -27.91 -9.70
C ALA A 331 -8.24 -28.86 -8.60
N PHE A 332 -6.96 -29.25 -8.56
CA PHE A 332 -6.44 -30.21 -7.58
C PHE A 332 -6.50 -29.70 -6.15
N SER A 333 -6.01 -28.47 -5.91
CA SER A 333 -6.03 -27.88 -4.58
C SER A 333 -6.00 -26.34 -4.65
N PRO A 334 -7.13 -25.68 -5.01
CA PRO A 334 -7.21 -24.23 -5.09
C PRO A 334 -6.79 -23.53 -3.78
N LEU A 335 -7.09 -24.17 -2.63
CA LEU A 335 -6.68 -23.69 -1.31
C LEU A 335 -5.14 -23.63 -1.17
N LEU A 336 -4.44 -24.71 -1.51
CA LEU A 336 -2.97 -24.78 -1.43
C LEU A 336 -2.33 -23.71 -2.35
N TRP A 337 -2.85 -23.60 -3.57
CA TRP A 337 -2.34 -22.61 -4.53
C TRP A 337 -2.53 -21.19 -3.99
N SER A 338 -3.69 -20.90 -3.39
CA SER A 338 -3.97 -19.59 -2.78
C SER A 338 -3.08 -19.29 -1.58
N VAL A 339 -2.80 -20.29 -0.72
CA VAL A 339 -1.87 -20.13 0.40
C VAL A 339 -0.46 -19.81 -0.10
N LEU A 340 0.05 -20.56 -1.07
CA LEU A 340 1.39 -20.35 -1.62
C LEU A 340 1.50 -18.98 -2.34
N ILE A 341 0.51 -18.62 -3.14
CA ILE A 341 0.43 -17.31 -3.78
C ILE A 341 0.36 -16.20 -2.72
N GLY A 342 -0.42 -16.39 -1.65
CA GLY A 342 -0.56 -15.43 -0.55
C GLY A 342 0.76 -15.16 0.18
N ILE A 343 1.57 -16.19 0.40
CA ILE A 343 2.92 -16.05 0.95
C ILE A 343 3.79 -15.23 -0.02
N GLY A 344 3.77 -15.56 -1.32
CA GLY A 344 4.51 -14.82 -2.35
C GLY A 344 4.07 -13.35 -2.45
N MET A 345 2.78 -13.10 -2.37
CA MET A 345 2.21 -11.73 -2.37
C MET A 345 2.68 -10.88 -1.19
N SER A 346 2.98 -11.49 -0.06
CA SER A 346 3.40 -10.81 1.16
C SER A 346 4.81 -10.21 1.06
N VAL A 347 5.56 -10.49 0.00
CA VAL A 347 6.82 -9.79 -0.37
C VAL A 347 6.61 -8.27 -0.51
N PHE A 348 5.37 -7.82 -0.75
CA PHE A 348 5.04 -6.38 -0.79
C PHE A 348 5.47 -5.64 0.48
N SER A 349 5.30 -6.23 1.66
CA SER A 349 5.73 -5.64 2.92
C SER A 349 7.26 -5.52 3.03
N LEU A 350 8.00 -6.49 2.47
CA LEU A 350 9.45 -6.42 2.36
C LEU A 350 9.90 -5.38 1.34
N ALA A 351 9.16 -5.17 0.25
CA ALA A 351 9.49 -4.14 -0.72
C ALA A 351 9.44 -2.73 -0.10
N LEU A 352 8.43 -2.45 0.72
CA LEU A 352 8.35 -1.20 1.49
C LEU A 352 9.49 -1.09 2.52
N THR A 353 9.82 -2.19 3.18
CA THR A 353 10.93 -2.25 4.15
C THR A 353 12.28 -1.99 3.46
N VAL A 354 12.52 -2.59 2.29
CA VAL A 354 13.73 -2.36 1.50
C VAL A 354 13.85 -0.88 1.11
N ILE A 355 12.78 -0.22 0.68
CA ILE A 355 12.78 1.23 0.39
C ILE A 355 13.29 2.01 1.60
N ALA A 356 12.79 1.71 2.79
CA ALA A 356 13.20 2.40 4.02
C ALA A 356 14.67 2.11 4.39
N LEU A 357 15.12 0.86 4.24
CA LEU A 357 16.47 0.42 4.65
C LEU A 357 17.58 0.77 3.64
N ARG A 358 17.25 1.14 2.39
CA ARG A 358 18.25 1.52 1.35
C ARG A 358 18.53 3.00 1.34
N ALA A 359 17.87 3.80 2.15
CA ALA A 359 18.12 5.22 2.33
C ALA A 359 18.73 5.48 3.71
N ARG A 360 19.67 6.43 3.79
CA ARG A 360 20.38 6.80 5.04
C ARG A 360 19.60 7.83 5.86
N THR A 361 18.81 8.67 5.19
CA THR A 361 18.07 9.76 5.82
C THR A 361 16.59 9.69 5.49
N GLY A 362 15.75 10.28 6.33
CA GLY A 362 14.31 10.38 6.05
C GLY A 362 13.98 11.08 4.73
N ALA A 363 14.77 12.09 4.36
CA ALA A 363 14.61 12.81 3.09
C ALA A 363 14.96 11.91 1.87
N GLU A 364 16.00 11.09 1.98
CA GLU A 364 16.34 10.10 0.94
C GLU A 364 15.26 9.02 0.86
N THR A 365 14.76 8.52 2.01
CA THR A 365 13.64 7.56 2.06
C THR A 365 12.41 8.10 1.35
N ALA A 366 12.03 9.35 1.61
CA ALA A 366 10.88 9.97 0.97
C ALA A 366 11.06 10.09 -0.56
N ARG A 367 12.26 10.47 -1.01
CA ARG A 367 12.58 10.57 -2.46
C ARG A 367 12.60 9.19 -3.14
N LEU A 368 13.22 8.19 -2.50
CA LEU A 368 13.27 6.82 -3.02
C LEU A 368 11.87 6.20 -3.05
N SER A 369 11.06 6.42 -2.01
CA SER A 369 9.66 5.96 -1.96
C SER A 369 8.82 6.62 -3.05
N GLY A 370 8.98 7.93 -3.27
CA GLY A 370 8.28 8.63 -4.35
C GLY A 370 8.66 8.10 -5.73
N MET A 371 9.96 7.84 -5.98
CA MET A 371 10.45 7.24 -7.22
C MET A 371 9.92 5.81 -7.40
N ALA A 372 10.07 4.96 -6.37
CA ALA A 372 9.66 3.56 -6.41
C ALA A 372 8.15 3.42 -6.62
N GLN A 373 7.34 4.20 -5.91
CA GLN A 373 5.89 4.14 -6.05
C GLN A 373 5.39 4.79 -7.35
N GLY A 374 5.95 5.94 -7.75
CA GLY A 374 5.56 6.61 -8.99
C GLY A 374 5.81 5.73 -10.22
N PHE A 375 7.07 5.41 -10.49
CA PHE A 375 7.44 4.59 -11.66
C PHE A 375 7.04 3.12 -11.49
N GLY A 376 7.10 2.58 -10.26
CA GLY A 376 6.71 1.20 -9.98
C GLY A 376 5.23 0.96 -10.23
N TYR A 377 4.34 1.87 -9.85
CA TYR A 377 2.91 1.71 -10.14
C TYR A 377 2.57 1.90 -11.63
N LEU A 378 3.35 2.70 -12.38
CA LEU A 378 3.21 2.74 -13.84
C LEU A 378 3.54 1.37 -14.46
N LEU A 379 4.62 0.73 -14.01
CA LEU A 379 4.96 -0.64 -14.43
C LEU A 379 3.86 -1.62 -14.01
N ALA A 380 3.35 -1.50 -12.79
CA ALA A 380 2.31 -2.37 -12.25
C ALA A 380 0.99 -2.27 -13.02
N ALA A 381 0.64 -1.10 -13.53
CA ALA A 381 -0.59 -0.88 -14.29
C ALA A 381 -0.63 -1.70 -15.59
N VAL A 382 0.53 -2.01 -16.18
CA VAL A 382 0.64 -2.85 -17.39
C VAL A 382 0.18 -4.29 -17.12
N GLY A 383 0.34 -4.78 -15.88
CA GLY A 383 0.12 -6.18 -15.51
C GLY A 383 -1.29 -6.71 -15.83
N PRO A 384 -2.34 -6.16 -15.21
CA PRO A 384 -3.71 -6.62 -15.43
C PRO A 384 -4.15 -6.50 -16.89
N PHE A 385 -3.68 -5.45 -17.60
CA PHE A 385 -3.97 -5.25 -19.00
C PHE A 385 -3.38 -6.36 -19.87
N VAL A 386 -2.08 -6.61 -19.74
CA VAL A 386 -1.38 -7.65 -20.52
C VAL A 386 -1.92 -9.04 -20.17
N PHE A 387 -2.17 -9.32 -18.89
CA PHE A 387 -2.67 -10.61 -18.43
C PHE A 387 -4.03 -10.95 -19.05
N GLY A 388 -4.96 -9.99 -19.03
CA GLY A 388 -6.28 -10.15 -19.63
C GLY A 388 -6.23 -10.23 -21.15
N LEU A 389 -5.40 -9.40 -21.82
CA LEU A 389 -5.23 -9.41 -23.27
C LEU A 389 -4.66 -10.74 -23.79
N LEU A 390 -3.69 -11.33 -23.08
CA LEU A 390 -3.13 -12.64 -23.42
C LEU A 390 -4.18 -13.74 -23.31
N HIS A 391 -5.02 -13.71 -22.29
CA HIS A 391 -6.13 -14.65 -22.16
C HIS A 391 -7.12 -14.51 -23.32
N ASP A 392 -7.51 -13.29 -23.65
CA ASP A 392 -8.46 -13.02 -24.73
C ASP A 392 -7.92 -13.48 -26.10
N ALA A 393 -6.62 -13.24 -26.35
CA ALA A 393 -5.97 -13.62 -27.62
C ALA A 393 -5.75 -15.14 -27.75
N THR A 394 -5.57 -15.87 -26.66
CA THR A 394 -5.23 -17.31 -26.68
C THR A 394 -6.38 -18.22 -26.29
N GLY A 395 -7.46 -17.69 -25.71
CA GLY A 395 -8.58 -18.45 -25.17
C GLY A 395 -8.20 -19.31 -23.95
N SER A 396 -7.04 -19.09 -23.34
CA SER A 396 -6.51 -19.89 -22.23
C SER A 396 -5.74 -19.06 -21.23
N TRP A 397 -5.81 -19.43 -19.94
CA TRP A 397 -5.01 -18.82 -18.87
C TRP A 397 -3.54 -19.25 -18.88
N SER A 398 -3.18 -20.31 -19.64
CA SER A 398 -1.83 -20.89 -19.60
C SER A 398 -0.74 -19.88 -19.97
N VAL A 399 -0.91 -19.14 -21.06
CA VAL A 399 0.07 -18.14 -21.51
C VAL A 399 0.17 -16.98 -20.49
N SER A 400 -0.98 -16.51 -20.02
CA SER A 400 -1.03 -15.44 -18.99
C SER A 400 -0.32 -15.85 -17.71
N LEU A 401 -0.52 -17.10 -17.22
CA LEU A 401 0.13 -17.62 -16.04
C LEU A 401 1.63 -17.83 -16.25
N ILE A 402 2.08 -18.32 -17.42
CA ILE A 402 3.50 -18.43 -17.74
C ILE A 402 4.19 -17.06 -17.69
N VAL A 403 3.58 -16.04 -18.27
CA VAL A 403 4.10 -14.66 -18.19
C VAL A 403 4.15 -14.17 -16.75
N LEU A 404 3.12 -14.44 -15.94
CA LEU A 404 3.09 -14.05 -14.53
C LEU A 404 4.19 -14.76 -13.71
N ILE A 405 4.43 -16.04 -13.99
CA ILE A 405 5.53 -16.82 -13.39
C ILE A 405 6.88 -16.20 -13.78
N ALA A 406 7.09 -15.87 -15.07
CA ALA A 406 8.32 -15.24 -15.54
C ALA A 406 8.55 -13.87 -14.86
N VAL A 407 7.48 -13.07 -14.72
CA VAL A 407 7.54 -11.79 -13.98
C VAL A 407 7.88 -12.03 -12.51
N THR A 408 7.34 -13.08 -11.88
CA THR A 408 7.65 -13.42 -10.48
C THR A 408 9.10 -13.87 -10.33
N CYS A 409 9.64 -14.64 -11.26
CA CYS A 409 11.06 -15.01 -11.28
C CYS A 409 11.96 -13.77 -11.46
N ALA A 410 11.59 -12.85 -12.35
CA ALA A 410 12.30 -11.58 -12.52
C ALA A 410 12.24 -10.73 -11.25
N GLN A 411 11.07 -10.67 -10.58
CA GLN A 411 10.86 -9.99 -9.30
C GLN A 411 11.76 -10.59 -8.21
N MET A 412 11.90 -11.92 -8.13
CA MET A 412 12.80 -12.61 -7.21
C MET A 412 14.26 -12.23 -7.46
N ALA A 413 14.71 -12.24 -8.71
CA ALA A 413 16.09 -11.90 -9.08
C ALA A 413 16.41 -10.42 -8.75
N VAL A 414 15.55 -9.49 -9.16
CA VAL A 414 15.72 -8.06 -8.87
C VAL A 414 15.57 -7.78 -7.38
N GLY A 415 14.62 -8.44 -6.72
CA GLY A 415 14.39 -8.35 -5.28
C GLY A 415 15.56 -8.88 -4.45
N PHE A 416 16.22 -9.95 -4.91
CA PHE A 416 17.45 -10.45 -4.30
C PHE A 416 18.58 -9.41 -4.34
N LEU A 417 18.72 -8.69 -5.45
CA LEU A 417 19.68 -7.60 -5.58
C LEU A 417 19.30 -6.39 -4.71
N ALA A 418 18.03 -6.02 -4.66
CA ALA A 418 17.50 -4.93 -3.84
C ALA A 418 17.64 -5.22 -2.33
N GLY A 419 17.55 -6.49 -1.94
CA GLY A 419 17.69 -6.95 -0.57
C GLY A 419 19.11 -6.95 0.00
N ARG A 420 20.15 -6.71 -0.81
CA ARG A 420 21.54 -6.63 -0.35
C ARG A 420 21.79 -5.34 0.46
N PRO A 421 22.63 -5.36 1.50
CA PRO A 421 22.89 -4.20 2.36
C PRO A 421 23.72 -3.14 1.62
N ARG A 422 23.07 -2.29 0.83
CA ARG A 422 23.65 -1.16 0.09
C ARG A 422 22.75 0.06 0.28
N PHE A 423 23.31 1.27 0.10
CA PHE A 423 22.59 2.53 0.20
C PHE A 423 22.60 3.29 -1.13
N VAL A 424 21.51 4.04 -1.39
CA VAL A 424 21.38 4.91 -2.55
C VAL A 424 22.22 6.19 -2.46
#